data_0a77e2d2faaaf25bc7e8208c1df6c08f
#
_entry.id   0a77e2d2faaaf25bc7e8208c1df6c08f
#
_cell.length_a   1.000
_cell.length_b   1.000
_cell.length_c   1.000
_cell.angle_alpha   90.00
_cell.angle_beta   90.00
_cell.angle_gamma   90.00
#
_symmetry.space_group_name_H-M   'P 1'
#
loop_
_entity.id
_entity.type
_entity.pdbx_description
1 polymer ?
#
loop_
_entity_poly.entity_id
_entity_poly.type
_entity_poly.pdbx_seq_one_letter_code
_entity_poly.pdbx_strand_id
1 'polypeptide(L)'
;SSFFNWWYFGICMGILTALLILNYIQDNLGWVLGFGLPCISMGFALGLLLLGTRIYRHQAPDDKCLSVRIAQVLVDALRNRLLCLFSPAGEVREPLLPRNAQFKFSDEKKAVIIVESHLSSPPLQVQAVDAASAMEEANGMVLLLPIWAACLIYAVVFAQPPTFFTKQGSTLERHIGEDFQIPPAALQGFISVTIVLFIPVYDRVLVPAGRRATGNPSGITMLQRIGIGMFLSVVSMAVAALVEMRRLRTARELGLVDAPGVALPMSLWWLVPQYVIFGVSEALTMVGLQEFFYDQVPDGLRSVGLALYMSIFGIGSLLSSFLISTIDRVTVGRGESWFSDNLNRAHLDYFYWLLAGFSVGGLVVYLYFAQSYLYKKT
;
A
#
# COMPACT_ATOMS: atom_id res chain seq x y z
N SER A 1 4.15 13.67 10.34
CA SER A 1 3.49 13.48 9.02
C SER A 1 4.30 14.04 7.87
N SER A 2 4.90 15.24 7.97
CA SER A 2 5.72 15.82 6.88
C SER A 2 6.94 14.95 6.51
N PHE A 3 7.56 14.27 7.44
CA PHE A 3 8.70 13.39 7.19
C PHE A 3 8.40 12.31 6.15
N PHE A 4 7.32 11.56 6.31
CA PHE A 4 6.95 10.49 5.38
C PHE A 4 6.58 11.03 3.99
N ASN A 5 5.99 12.22 3.89
CA ASN A 5 5.72 12.89 2.62
C ASN A 5 7.03 13.15 1.85
N TRP A 6 8.03 13.76 2.50
CA TRP A 6 9.29 14.09 1.85
C TRP A 6 10.19 12.87 1.59
N TRP A 7 10.09 11.86 2.45
CA TRP A 7 10.75 10.58 2.24
C TRP A 7 10.21 9.89 0.99
N TYR A 8 8.87 9.84 0.85
CA TYR A 8 8.23 9.24 -0.33
C TYR A 8 8.46 10.06 -1.60
N PHE A 9 8.48 11.38 -1.50
CA PHE A 9 8.91 12.27 -2.58
C PHE A 9 10.31 11.92 -3.09
N GLY A 10 11.27 11.71 -2.19
CA GLY A 10 12.63 11.32 -2.54
C GLY A 10 12.69 9.98 -3.28
N ILE A 11 11.91 8.98 -2.85
CA ILE A 11 11.78 7.69 -3.55
C ILE A 11 11.24 7.90 -4.97
N CYS A 12 10.15 8.64 -5.12
CA CYS A 12 9.53 8.87 -6.42
C CYS A 12 10.43 9.68 -7.36
N MET A 13 11.21 10.64 -6.84
CA MET A 13 12.24 11.32 -7.61
C MET A 13 13.33 10.35 -8.10
N GLY A 14 13.76 9.42 -7.25
CA GLY A 14 14.72 8.37 -7.62
C GLY A 14 14.16 7.46 -8.72
N ILE A 15 12.91 7.00 -8.57
CA ILE A 15 12.23 6.17 -9.58
C ILE A 15 12.10 6.91 -10.90
N LEU A 16 11.66 8.17 -10.88
CA LEU A 16 11.51 9.00 -12.08
C LEU A 16 12.84 9.17 -12.80
N THR A 17 13.89 9.50 -12.05
CA THR A 17 15.25 9.65 -12.60
C THR A 17 15.74 8.34 -13.22
N ALA A 18 15.51 7.22 -12.52
CA ALA A 18 15.86 5.89 -13.04
C ALA A 18 15.10 5.56 -14.33
N LEU A 19 13.79 5.78 -14.39
CA LEU A 19 12.98 5.52 -15.57
C LEU A 19 13.42 6.35 -16.79
N LEU A 20 13.78 7.62 -16.58
CA LEU A 20 14.19 8.50 -17.67
C LEU A 20 15.62 8.23 -18.13
N ILE A 21 16.55 8.09 -17.19
CA ILE A 21 17.98 7.97 -17.50
C ILE A 21 18.36 6.55 -17.88
N LEU A 22 17.95 5.54 -17.09
CA LEU A 22 18.37 4.17 -17.33
C LEU A 22 17.75 3.57 -18.58
N ASN A 23 16.48 3.84 -18.87
CA ASN A 23 15.86 3.36 -20.10
C ASN A 23 16.57 3.96 -21.35
N TYR A 24 16.86 5.27 -21.30
CA TYR A 24 17.60 5.91 -22.39
C TYR A 24 19.00 5.29 -22.57
N ILE A 25 19.72 5.03 -21.49
CA ILE A 25 21.06 4.44 -21.54
C ILE A 25 21.01 3.00 -22.05
N GLN A 26 20.03 2.21 -21.59
CA GLN A 26 19.87 0.81 -22.01
C GLN A 26 19.60 0.71 -23.51
N ASP A 27 18.74 1.60 -24.03
CA ASP A 27 18.33 1.56 -25.44
C ASP A 27 19.39 2.15 -26.38
N ASN A 28 20.14 3.19 -25.95
CA ASN A 28 21.05 3.93 -26.85
C ASN A 28 22.55 3.66 -26.59
N LEU A 29 22.94 3.38 -25.33
CA LEU A 29 24.35 3.23 -24.94
C LEU A 29 24.74 1.80 -24.55
N GLY A 30 23.74 0.91 -24.48
CA GLY A 30 23.92 -0.51 -24.25
C GLY A 30 23.72 -0.96 -22.81
N TRP A 31 23.43 -2.26 -22.69
CA TRP A 31 23.06 -2.90 -21.44
C TRP A 31 24.14 -2.91 -20.36
N VAL A 32 25.44 -2.91 -20.76
CA VAL A 32 26.58 -2.90 -19.83
C VAL A 32 26.55 -1.61 -18.99
N LEU A 33 26.36 -0.46 -19.62
CA LEU A 33 26.26 0.83 -18.92
C LEU A 33 24.93 0.93 -18.17
N GLY A 34 23.85 0.40 -18.72
CA GLY A 34 22.52 0.38 -18.11
C GLY A 34 22.47 -0.38 -16.78
N PHE A 35 23.27 -1.45 -16.62
CA PHE A 35 23.41 -2.16 -15.34
C PHE A 35 24.58 -1.66 -14.50
N GLY A 36 25.63 -1.14 -15.12
CA GLY A 36 26.79 -0.59 -14.42
C GLY A 36 26.48 0.62 -13.55
N LEU A 37 25.65 1.55 -14.06
CA LEU A 37 25.26 2.77 -13.34
C LEU A 37 24.50 2.49 -12.03
N PRO A 38 23.45 1.64 -11.99
CA PRO A 38 22.81 1.25 -10.75
C PRO A 38 23.78 0.58 -9.76
N CYS A 39 24.70 -0.26 -10.25
CA CYS A 39 25.70 -0.91 -9.42
C CYS A 39 26.63 0.12 -8.73
N ILE A 40 27.13 1.11 -9.47
CA ILE A 40 27.95 2.20 -8.92
C ILE A 40 27.13 3.04 -7.92
N SER A 41 25.88 3.35 -8.23
CA SER A 41 24.99 4.11 -7.34
C SER A 41 24.74 3.37 -6.03
N MET A 42 24.55 2.05 -6.08
CA MET A 42 24.39 1.21 -4.88
C MET A 42 25.70 1.15 -4.07
N GLY A 43 26.84 1.06 -4.72
CA GLY A 43 28.16 1.14 -4.06
C GLY A 43 28.36 2.47 -3.34
N PHE A 44 27.97 3.58 -3.97
CA PHE A 44 28.01 4.90 -3.37
C PHE A 44 27.04 5.02 -2.17
N ALA A 45 25.81 4.53 -2.30
CA ALA A 45 24.84 4.50 -1.22
C ALA A 45 25.32 3.68 -0.02
N LEU A 46 25.93 2.50 -0.28
CA LEU A 46 26.56 1.68 0.76
C LEU A 46 27.72 2.44 1.45
N GLY A 47 28.54 3.13 0.68
CA GLY A 47 29.61 3.98 1.24
C GLY A 47 29.08 5.05 2.18
N LEU A 48 28.02 5.77 1.79
CA LEU A 48 27.37 6.76 2.64
C LEU A 48 26.77 6.14 3.91
N LEU A 49 26.15 4.98 3.78
CA LEU A 49 25.59 4.25 4.93
C LEU A 49 26.68 3.86 5.92
N LEU A 50 27.83 3.35 5.44
CA LEU A 50 28.96 2.98 6.28
C LEU A 50 29.60 4.19 6.95
N LEU A 51 29.71 5.33 6.27
CA LEU A 51 30.20 6.58 6.87
C LEU A 51 29.28 7.09 7.98
N GLY A 52 27.97 6.86 7.86
CA GLY A 52 26.96 7.25 8.85
C GLY A 52 26.92 6.38 10.10
N THR A 53 27.60 5.23 10.16
CA THR A 53 27.49 4.26 11.27
C THR A 53 27.81 4.86 12.63
N ARG A 54 28.69 5.87 12.70
CA ARG A 54 29.04 6.57 13.97
C ARG A 54 27.94 7.50 14.48
N ILE A 55 26.97 7.87 13.61
CA ILE A 55 25.89 8.81 13.91
C ILE A 55 24.58 8.07 14.21
N TYR A 56 24.47 6.83 13.74
CA TYR A 56 23.25 6.02 13.92
C TYR A 56 23.07 5.64 15.38
N ARG A 57 21.85 5.82 15.88
CA ARG A 57 21.47 5.34 17.20
C ARG A 57 21.21 3.83 17.11
N HIS A 58 22.06 3.04 17.74
CA HIS A 58 21.81 1.62 17.92
C HIS A 58 20.85 1.45 19.11
N GLN A 59 19.64 0.97 18.87
CA GLN A 59 18.83 0.39 19.92
C GLN A 59 19.39 -1.01 20.18
N ALA A 60 19.76 -1.29 21.44
CA ALA A 60 20.12 -2.65 21.83
C ALA A 60 18.93 -3.58 21.49
N PRO A 61 19.15 -4.69 20.78
CA PRO A 61 18.09 -5.66 20.58
C PRO A 61 17.65 -6.18 21.95
N ASP A 62 16.35 -6.09 22.24
CA ASP A 62 15.78 -6.80 23.37
C ASP A 62 16.04 -8.29 23.17
N ASP A 63 16.76 -8.92 24.13
CA ASP A 63 17.36 -10.25 24.04
C ASP A 63 16.38 -11.43 23.93
N LYS A 64 15.12 -11.18 23.77
CA LYS A 64 14.11 -12.23 23.55
C LYS A 64 13.47 -12.03 22.19
N CYS A 65 13.63 -13.03 21.36
CA CYS A 65 13.10 -13.16 20.01
C CYS A 65 11.65 -12.61 19.91
N LEU A 66 11.56 -11.28 19.81
CA LEU A 66 10.31 -10.49 19.81
C LEU A 66 9.39 -10.99 18.68
N SER A 67 9.97 -11.39 17.56
CA SER A 67 9.25 -11.95 16.41
C SER A 67 8.52 -13.26 16.77
N VAL A 68 9.11 -14.13 17.58
CA VAL A 68 8.48 -15.40 17.99
C VAL A 68 7.37 -15.13 19.01
N ARG A 69 7.58 -14.21 19.96
CA ARG A 69 6.53 -13.79 20.91
C ARG A 69 5.34 -13.16 20.19
N ILE A 70 5.58 -12.29 19.21
CA ILE A 70 4.53 -11.66 18.41
C ILE A 70 3.78 -12.72 17.59
N ALA A 71 4.49 -13.65 16.95
CA ALA A 71 3.85 -14.74 16.22
C ALA A 71 2.97 -15.61 17.13
N GLN A 72 3.44 -15.94 18.32
CA GLN A 72 2.68 -16.71 19.31
C GLN A 72 1.44 -15.96 19.76
N VAL A 73 1.56 -14.68 20.09
CA VAL A 73 0.43 -13.86 20.55
C VAL A 73 -0.59 -13.61 19.43
N LEU A 74 -0.13 -13.39 18.18
CA LEU A 74 -1.01 -13.31 17.01
C LEU A 74 -1.78 -14.62 16.79
N VAL A 75 -1.10 -15.76 16.89
CA VAL A 75 -1.73 -17.08 16.76
C VAL A 75 -2.75 -17.30 17.88
N ASP A 76 -2.41 -16.96 19.13
CA ASP A 76 -3.31 -17.11 20.26
C ASP A 76 -4.52 -16.16 20.20
N ALA A 77 -4.31 -14.92 19.77
CA ALA A 77 -5.39 -13.96 19.56
C ALA A 77 -6.33 -14.37 18.41
N LEU A 78 -5.79 -14.86 17.29
CA LEU A 78 -6.57 -15.41 16.19
C LEU A 78 -7.31 -16.68 16.61
N ARG A 79 -6.66 -17.59 17.35
CA ARG A 79 -7.28 -18.79 17.89
C ARG A 79 -8.43 -18.46 18.82
N ASN A 80 -8.24 -17.52 19.73
CA ASN A 80 -9.28 -17.09 20.67
C ASN A 80 -10.46 -16.44 19.96
N ARG A 81 -10.23 -15.60 18.92
CA ARG A 81 -11.32 -15.05 18.11
C ARG A 81 -12.05 -16.12 17.29
N LEU A 82 -11.34 -17.07 16.70
CA LEU A 82 -11.94 -18.19 15.98
C LEU A 82 -12.76 -19.06 16.94
N LEU A 83 -12.27 -19.35 18.15
CA LEU A 83 -13.02 -20.10 19.15
C LEU A 83 -14.28 -19.36 19.59
N CYS A 84 -14.26 -18.04 19.73
CA CYS A 84 -15.46 -17.24 20.02
C CYS A 84 -16.49 -17.25 18.86
N LEU A 85 -16.04 -17.37 17.61
CA LEU A 85 -16.93 -17.46 16.44
C LEU A 85 -17.58 -18.83 16.28
N PHE A 86 -16.91 -19.91 16.75
CA PHE A 86 -17.37 -21.28 16.63
C PHE A 86 -17.90 -21.86 17.95
N SER A 87 -17.94 -21.10 19.06
CA SER A 87 -18.53 -21.55 20.29
C SER A 87 -20.06 -21.49 20.21
N PRO A 88 -20.79 -22.57 20.52
CA PRO A 88 -22.24 -22.53 20.54
C PRO A 88 -22.71 -21.59 21.64
N ALA A 89 -23.72 -20.78 21.34
CA ALA A 89 -24.32 -19.79 22.20
C ALA A 89 -24.87 -20.44 23.49
N GLY A 90 -24.12 -20.34 24.59
CA GLY A 90 -24.51 -20.90 25.87
C GLY A 90 -23.68 -20.48 27.06
N GLU A 91 -22.44 -20.09 26.90
CA GLU A 91 -21.64 -19.53 27.98
C GLU A 91 -21.28 -18.07 27.70
N VAL A 92 -22.00 -17.18 28.36
CA VAL A 92 -21.65 -15.76 28.43
C VAL A 92 -20.39 -15.64 29.27
N ARG A 93 -19.23 -15.87 28.67
CA ARG A 93 -17.98 -15.31 29.18
C ARG A 93 -17.96 -13.86 28.71
N GLU A 94 -18.04 -12.95 29.67
CA GLU A 94 -17.90 -11.50 29.44
C GLU A 94 -16.76 -11.25 28.44
N PRO A 95 -16.99 -10.45 27.41
CA PRO A 95 -15.92 -10.04 26.52
C PRO A 95 -14.88 -9.30 27.35
N LEU A 96 -13.65 -9.77 27.39
CA LEU A 96 -12.49 -9.17 28.04
C LEU A 96 -12.10 -7.77 27.46
N LEU A 97 -13.04 -7.13 26.81
CA LEU A 97 -12.94 -5.75 26.35
C LEU A 97 -14.08 -4.96 27.00
N PRO A 98 -13.84 -4.20 28.07
CA PRO A 98 -14.82 -3.25 28.56
C PRO A 98 -15.08 -2.22 27.44
N ARG A 99 -16.33 -2.06 27.06
CA ARG A 99 -16.88 -1.17 26.02
C ARG A 99 -16.56 0.32 26.29
N ASN A 100 -15.90 0.64 27.39
CA ASN A 100 -15.51 1.95 27.87
C ASN A 100 -14.06 2.02 28.37
N ALA A 101 -13.17 1.15 27.91
CA ALA A 101 -11.75 1.37 28.11
C ALA A 101 -11.33 2.57 27.25
N GLN A 102 -11.59 3.77 27.76
CA GLN A 102 -10.75 4.91 27.47
C GLN A 102 -9.33 4.48 27.83
N PHE A 103 -8.52 4.17 26.83
CA PHE A 103 -7.09 3.95 27.01
C PHE A 103 -6.50 5.25 27.59
N LYS A 104 -6.50 5.38 28.90
CA LYS A 104 -5.66 6.31 29.62
C LYS A 104 -4.23 5.77 29.56
N PHE A 105 -3.52 6.10 28.48
CA PHE A 105 -2.07 6.18 28.55
C PHE A 105 -1.74 7.40 29.42
N SER A 106 -1.73 7.23 30.71
CA SER A 106 -1.32 8.28 31.63
C SER A 106 -0.88 7.66 32.95
N ASP A 107 0.36 7.91 33.28
CA ASP A 107 0.92 7.94 34.64
C ASP A 107 0.92 6.70 35.50
N GLU A 108 0.91 5.49 35.00
CA GLU A 108 0.99 4.28 35.83
C GLU A 108 2.42 3.91 36.32
N LYS A 109 3.44 4.70 35.92
CA LYS A 109 4.75 4.60 36.61
C LYS A 109 4.72 4.97 38.10
N LYS A 110 3.65 5.61 38.56
CA LYS A 110 3.47 5.96 40.00
C LYS A 110 2.65 4.97 40.81
N ALA A 111 1.80 4.15 40.17
CA ALA A 111 0.98 3.18 40.89
C ALA A 111 1.76 1.92 41.30
N VAL A 112 2.83 1.57 40.59
CA VAL A 112 3.68 0.40 40.88
C VAL A 112 4.50 0.57 42.17
N ILE A 113 4.73 1.80 42.64
CA ILE A 113 5.56 2.06 43.84
C ILE A 113 4.79 1.84 45.14
N ILE A 114 3.45 1.78 45.14
CA ILE A 114 2.64 1.69 46.37
C ILE A 114 2.28 0.24 46.75
N VAL A 115 2.41 -0.73 45.83
CA VAL A 115 2.13 -2.17 46.13
C VAL A 115 3.40 -2.92 46.59
N GLU A 116 4.54 -2.29 46.65
CA GLU A 116 5.86 -2.90 46.91
C GLU A 116 6.10 -3.29 48.39
N SER A 117 5.13 -3.13 49.30
CA SER A 117 5.43 -3.35 50.73
C SER A 117 5.05 -4.73 51.30
N HIS A 118 4.44 -5.66 50.54
CA HIS A 118 3.95 -6.90 51.18
C HIS A 118 4.10 -8.24 50.44
N LEU A 119 4.92 -8.38 49.36
CA LEU A 119 5.19 -9.75 48.84
C LEU A 119 6.66 -9.93 48.42
N SER A 120 7.33 -10.73 49.23
CA SER A 120 8.72 -11.16 49.05
C SER A 120 8.81 -12.31 48.06
N SER A 121 9.02 -12.01 46.76
CA SER A 121 9.76 -12.85 45.82
C SER A 121 9.95 -12.14 44.44
N PRO A 122 11.19 -11.73 44.08
CA PRO A 122 11.45 -10.90 42.90
C PRO A 122 11.23 -11.55 41.50
N PRO A 123 11.36 -12.86 41.28
CA PRO A 123 11.30 -13.40 39.91
C PRO A 123 9.90 -13.54 39.29
N LEU A 124 8.84 -13.66 40.10
CA LEU A 124 7.47 -13.85 39.61
C LEU A 124 6.79 -12.54 39.19
N GLN A 125 7.11 -11.43 39.83
CA GLN A 125 6.53 -10.11 39.52
C GLN A 125 7.07 -9.55 38.21
N VAL A 126 8.37 -9.70 37.94
CA VAL A 126 8.98 -9.25 36.67
C VAL A 126 8.38 -10.01 35.48
N GLN A 127 8.20 -11.33 35.60
CA GLN A 127 7.55 -12.14 34.56
C GLN A 127 6.09 -11.79 34.31
N ALA A 128 5.34 -11.43 35.35
CA ALA A 128 3.93 -11.05 35.22
C ALA A 128 3.78 -9.66 34.53
N VAL A 129 4.64 -8.71 34.87
CA VAL A 129 4.67 -7.37 34.23
C VAL A 129 5.10 -7.48 32.77
N ASP A 130 6.13 -8.29 32.46
CA ASP A 130 6.55 -8.54 31.08
C ASP A 130 5.47 -9.25 30.25
N ALA A 131 4.72 -10.16 30.84
CA ALA A 131 3.61 -10.85 30.19
C ALA A 131 2.42 -9.92 29.93
N ALA A 132 2.10 -9.03 30.87
CA ALA A 132 1.03 -8.06 30.72
C ALA A 132 1.35 -7.02 29.63
N SER A 133 2.59 -6.50 29.62
CA SER A 133 3.03 -5.57 28.57
C SER A 133 3.03 -6.22 27.17
N ALA A 134 3.48 -7.47 27.05
CA ALA A 134 3.44 -8.21 25.79
C ALA A 134 2.01 -8.47 25.30
N MET A 135 1.07 -8.72 26.22
CA MET A 135 -0.34 -8.90 25.90
C MET A 135 -0.97 -7.59 25.41
N GLU A 136 -0.62 -6.45 26.01
CA GLU A 136 -1.08 -5.12 25.60
C GLU A 136 -0.54 -4.74 24.22
N GLU A 137 0.76 -4.98 23.99
CA GLU A 137 1.40 -4.79 22.68
C GLU A 137 0.74 -5.61 21.58
N ALA A 138 0.44 -6.87 21.86
CA ALA A 138 -0.21 -7.77 20.92
C ALA A 138 -1.66 -7.38 20.63
N ASN A 139 -2.42 -6.96 21.64
CA ASN A 139 -3.77 -6.45 21.44
C ASN A 139 -3.77 -5.18 20.58
N GLY A 140 -2.78 -4.30 20.74
CA GLY A 140 -2.58 -3.14 19.88
C GLY A 140 -2.39 -3.53 18.42
N MET A 141 -1.60 -4.59 18.14
CA MET A 141 -1.39 -5.07 16.78
C MET A 141 -2.63 -5.73 16.15
N VAL A 142 -3.39 -6.49 16.95
CA VAL A 142 -4.63 -7.14 16.48
C VAL A 142 -5.66 -6.12 16.01
N LEU A 143 -5.71 -4.94 16.63
CA LEU A 143 -6.60 -3.83 16.22
C LEU A 143 -6.24 -3.26 14.83
N LEU A 144 -5.01 -3.44 14.35
CA LEU A 144 -4.59 -3.00 13.02
C LEU A 144 -4.98 -3.97 11.91
N LEU A 145 -5.20 -5.26 12.22
CA LEU A 145 -5.47 -6.31 11.23
C LEU A 145 -6.73 -6.06 10.38
N PRO A 146 -7.87 -5.56 10.91
CA PRO A 146 -9.03 -5.27 10.09
C PRO A 146 -8.77 -4.19 9.02
N ILE A 147 -8.01 -3.15 9.38
CA ILE A 147 -7.61 -2.08 8.45
C ILE A 147 -6.61 -2.64 7.43
N TRP A 148 -5.64 -3.44 7.89
CA TRP A 148 -4.70 -4.15 7.04
C TRP A 148 -5.41 -5.02 6.00
N ALA A 149 -6.38 -5.84 6.42
CA ALA A 149 -7.15 -6.71 5.53
C ALA A 149 -7.99 -5.92 4.51
N ALA A 150 -8.62 -4.81 4.94
CA ALA A 150 -9.38 -3.95 4.04
C ALA A 150 -8.49 -3.30 2.96
N CYS A 151 -7.22 -3.02 3.29
CA CYS A 151 -6.26 -2.43 2.35
C CYS A 151 -5.68 -3.43 1.34
N LEU A 152 -5.85 -4.75 1.51
CA LEU A 152 -5.40 -5.75 0.54
C LEU A 152 -6.06 -5.57 -0.84
N ILE A 153 -7.32 -5.14 -0.89
CA ILE A 153 -8.02 -4.87 -2.14
C ILE A 153 -7.35 -3.70 -2.89
N TYR A 154 -6.97 -2.64 -2.17
CA TYR A 154 -6.19 -1.56 -2.76
C TYR A 154 -4.86 -2.06 -3.34
N ALA A 155 -4.18 -2.97 -2.65
CA ALA A 155 -2.91 -3.53 -3.11
C ALA A 155 -3.05 -4.40 -4.37
N VAL A 156 -4.20 -5.05 -4.59
CA VAL A 156 -4.53 -5.71 -5.86
C VAL A 156 -4.60 -4.69 -7.00
N VAL A 157 -5.20 -3.54 -6.78
CA VAL A 157 -5.24 -2.44 -7.78
C VAL A 157 -3.84 -1.87 -8.00
N PHE A 158 -3.04 -1.72 -6.95
CA PHE A 158 -1.66 -1.23 -7.02
C PHE A 158 -0.75 -2.08 -7.94
N ALA A 159 -1.08 -3.33 -8.14
CA ALA A 159 -0.34 -4.22 -9.04
C ALA A 159 -0.64 -3.99 -10.55
N GLN A 160 -1.64 -3.16 -10.92
CA GLN A 160 -2.07 -3.01 -12.30
C GLN A 160 -1.19 -2.07 -13.16
N PRO A 161 -0.68 -0.92 -12.66
CA PRO A 161 0.14 -0.02 -13.46
C PRO A 161 1.37 -0.66 -14.11
N PRO A 162 2.19 -1.46 -13.39
CA PRO A 162 3.36 -2.11 -14.00
C PRO A 162 3.00 -3.27 -14.94
N THR A 163 1.76 -3.75 -14.92
CA THR A 163 1.30 -4.90 -15.71
C THR A 163 0.36 -4.48 -16.83
N PHE A 164 -0.92 -4.42 -16.57
CA PHE A 164 -1.94 -4.22 -17.62
C PHE A 164 -2.00 -2.81 -18.17
N PHE A 165 -1.73 -1.75 -17.38
CA PHE A 165 -1.65 -0.40 -17.94
C PHE A 165 -0.49 -0.29 -18.93
N THR A 166 0.67 -0.88 -18.60
CA THR A 166 1.82 -0.92 -19.50
C THR A 166 1.52 -1.74 -20.75
N LYS A 167 0.87 -2.90 -20.60
CA LYS A 167 0.45 -3.76 -21.72
C LYS A 167 -0.58 -3.04 -22.62
N GLN A 168 -1.55 -2.33 -22.05
CA GLN A 168 -2.49 -1.48 -22.77
C GLN A 168 -1.76 -0.38 -23.57
N GLY A 169 -0.79 0.30 -22.94
CA GLY A 169 0.03 1.33 -23.60
C GLY A 169 0.85 0.81 -24.79
N SER A 170 1.28 -0.45 -24.77
CA SER A 170 2.06 -1.03 -25.86
C SER A 170 1.27 -1.18 -27.17
N THR A 171 -0.06 -1.20 -27.12
CA THR A 171 -0.95 -1.37 -28.28
C THR A 171 -1.36 -0.06 -28.93
N LEU A 172 -1.01 1.09 -28.34
CA LEU A 172 -1.40 2.41 -28.82
C LEU A 172 -0.31 3.10 -29.63
N GLU A 173 -0.69 4.14 -30.35
CA GLU A 173 0.23 5.04 -31.04
C GLU A 173 1.08 5.79 -30.02
N ARG A 174 2.40 5.53 -30.04
CA ARG A 174 3.37 6.02 -29.04
C ARG A 174 4.38 7.01 -29.62
N HIS A 175 4.25 7.38 -30.88
CA HIS A 175 5.15 8.34 -31.52
C HIS A 175 4.86 9.76 -31.04
N ILE A 176 5.93 10.49 -30.70
CA ILE A 176 5.90 11.93 -30.47
C ILE A 176 6.83 12.55 -31.50
N GLY A 177 6.24 13.23 -32.51
CA GLY A 177 7.00 13.67 -33.67
C GLY A 177 7.35 12.51 -34.61
N GLU A 178 8.35 12.71 -35.48
CA GLU A 178 8.71 11.73 -36.51
C GLU A 178 9.67 10.64 -36.02
N ASP A 179 10.55 10.97 -35.05
CA ASP A 179 11.68 10.10 -34.68
C ASP A 179 11.61 9.49 -33.25
N PHE A 180 10.68 9.94 -32.39
CA PHE A 180 10.68 9.50 -30.99
C PHE A 180 9.48 8.64 -30.64
N GLN A 181 9.74 7.40 -30.20
CA GLN A 181 8.73 6.47 -29.69
C GLN A 181 8.87 6.28 -28.18
N ILE A 182 7.80 6.54 -27.44
CA ILE A 182 7.77 6.35 -25.99
C ILE A 182 7.75 4.86 -25.65
N PRO A 183 8.70 4.33 -24.85
CA PRO A 183 8.62 2.98 -24.32
C PRO A 183 7.36 2.83 -23.45
N PRO A 184 6.60 1.71 -23.54
CA PRO A 184 5.39 1.51 -22.74
C PRO A 184 5.64 1.61 -21.22
N ALA A 185 6.78 1.12 -20.75
CA ALA A 185 7.18 1.20 -19.35
C ALA A 185 7.39 2.66 -18.86
N ALA A 186 7.80 3.57 -19.75
CA ALA A 186 7.99 4.99 -19.40
C ALA A 186 6.68 5.69 -19.03
N LEU A 187 5.51 5.15 -19.43
CA LEU A 187 4.20 5.66 -19.00
C LEU A 187 4.00 5.61 -17.48
N GLN A 188 4.64 4.67 -16.79
CA GLN A 188 4.65 4.65 -15.32
C GLN A 188 5.30 5.91 -14.72
N GLY A 189 6.16 6.58 -15.47
CA GLY A 189 6.73 7.86 -15.08
C GLY A 189 5.67 8.93 -14.77
N PHE A 190 4.49 8.88 -15.40
CA PHE A 190 3.38 9.79 -15.08
C PHE A 190 2.91 9.64 -13.63
N ILE A 191 2.94 8.44 -13.06
CA ILE A 191 2.66 8.23 -11.64
C ILE A 191 3.68 8.99 -10.79
N SER A 192 4.97 8.74 -11.04
CA SER A 192 6.06 9.38 -10.29
C SER A 192 6.05 10.90 -10.44
N VAL A 193 5.84 11.43 -11.65
CA VAL A 193 5.68 12.88 -11.89
C VAL A 193 4.51 13.43 -11.09
N THR A 194 3.37 12.75 -11.12
CA THR A 194 2.17 13.16 -10.37
C THR A 194 2.45 13.21 -8.88
N ILE A 195 3.10 12.20 -8.31
CA ILE A 195 3.43 12.15 -6.89
C ILE A 195 4.39 13.28 -6.51
N VAL A 196 5.43 13.51 -7.32
CA VAL A 196 6.42 14.57 -7.12
C VAL A 196 5.77 15.96 -7.14
N LEU A 197 4.81 16.19 -8.04
CA LEU A 197 4.08 17.45 -8.10
C LEU A 197 3.03 17.57 -7.00
N PHE A 198 2.36 16.47 -6.66
CA PHE A 198 1.26 16.46 -5.70
C PHE A 198 1.74 16.63 -4.24
N ILE A 199 2.84 15.99 -3.82
CA ILE A 199 3.30 16.02 -2.42
C ILE A 199 3.57 17.46 -1.93
N PRO A 200 4.30 18.34 -2.66
CA PRO A 200 4.47 19.72 -2.25
C PRO A 200 3.17 20.51 -2.17
N VAL A 201 2.23 20.27 -3.10
CA VAL A 201 0.90 20.90 -3.08
C VAL A 201 0.11 20.41 -1.88
N TYR A 202 0.13 19.10 -1.61
CA TYR A 202 -0.52 18.51 -0.45
C TYR A 202 0.00 19.14 0.86
N ASP A 203 1.31 19.18 1.04
CA ASP A 203 1.94 19.64 2.31
C ASP A 203 1.79 21.16 2.53
N ARG A 204 1.91 21.97 1.46
CA ARG A 204 1.89 23.42 1.54
C ARG A 204 0.50 24.05 1.38
N VAL A 205 -0.43 23.38 0.72
CA VAL A 205 -1.75 23.93 0.39
C VAL A 205 -2.86 23.15 1.07
N LEU A 206 -2.94 21.82 0.84
CA LEU A 206 -4.07 21.01 1.31
C LEU A 206 -4.05 20.80 2.84
N VAL A 207 -2.88 20.58 3.43
CA VAL A 207 -2.75 20.45 4.90
C VAL A 207 -3.12 21.73 5.62
N PRO A 208 -2.61 22.93 5.26
CA PRO A 208 -3.05 24.18 5.88
C PRO A 208 -4.52 24.51 5.66
N ALA A 209 -5.06 24.24 4.47
CA ALA A 209 -6.48 24.40 4.18
C ALA A 209 -7.34 23.45 5.03
N GLY A 210 -6.93 22.19 5.13
CA GLY A 210 -7.57 21.19 5.99
C GLY A 210 -7.56 21.58 7.47
N ARG A 211 -6.45 22.10 7.99
CA ARG A 211 -6.34 22.63 9.36
C ARG A 211 -7.35 23.74 9.64
N ARG A 212 -7.52 24.65 8.69
CA ARG A 212 -8.48 25.77 8.82
C ARG A 212 -9.93 25.26 8.79
N ALA A 213 -10.22 24.25 7.97
CA ALA A 213 -11.57 23.72 7.81
C ALA A 213 -11.99 22.78 8.95
N THR A 214 -11.07 21.95 9.45
CA THR A 214 -11.37 20.89 10.43
C THR A 214 -10.99 21.25 11.88
N GLY A 215 -10.18 22.29 12.08
CA GLY A 215 -9.60 22.64 13.38
C GLY A 215 -8.57 21.62 13.90
N ASN A 216 -8.25 20.58 13.13
CA ASN A 216 -7.32 19.54 13.51
C ASN A 216 -5.88 19.94 13.12
N PRO A 217 -4.87 19.83 14.03
CA PRO A 217 -3.47 20.17 13.74
C PRO A 217 -2.88 19.42 12.55
N SER A 218 -3.35 18.21 12.28
CA SER A 218 -2.92 17.37 11.14
C SER A 218 -3.65 17.67 9.83
N GLY A 219 -4.66 18.56 9.85
CA GLY A 219 -5.56 18.83 8.72
C GLY A 219 -6.59 17.73 8.54
N ILE A 220 -6.24 16.66 7.84
CA ILE A 220 -7.04 15.42 7.73
C ILE A 220 -6.37 14.30 8.53
N THR A 221 -7.16 13.38 9.06
CA THR A 221 -6.61 12.23 9.79
C THR A 221 -5.94 11.24 8.85
N MET A 222 -5.02 10.40 9.38
CA MET A 222 -4.33 9.37 8.58
C MET A 222 -5.35 8.44 7.88
N LEU A 223 -6.38 8.00 8.60
CA LEU A 223 -7.42 7.13 8.05
C LEU A 223 -8.27 7.86 6.99
N GLN A 224 -8.60 9.13 7.16
CA GLN A 224 -9.27 9.90 6.12
C GLN A 224 -8.41 10.03 4.85
N ARG A 225 -7.12 10.26 5.02
CA ARG A 225 -6.15 10.32 3.93
C ARG A 225 -6.12 9.00 3.13
N ILE A 226 -6.02 7.87 3.82
CA ILE A 226 -6.06 6.54 3.21
C ILE A 226 -7.38 6.33 2.48
N GLY A 227 -8.52 6.66 3.11
CA GLY A 227 -9.85 6.52 2.50
C GLY A 227 -10.02 7.33 1.22
N ILE A 228 -9.54 8.57 1.18
CA ILE A 228 -9.55 9.40 -0.04
C ILE A 228 -8.68 8.75 -1.13
N GLY A 229 -7.51 8.24 -0.77
CA GLY A 229 -6.64 7.54 -1.72
C GLY A 229 -7.31 6.28 -2.28
N MET A 230 -7.95 5.46 -1.45
CA MET A 230 -8.71 4.29 -1.90
C MET A 230 -9.87 4.67 -2.81
N PHE A 231 -10.60 5.76 -2.51
CA PHE A 231 -11.65 6.27 -3.40
C PHE A 231 -11.10 6.66 -4.77
N LEU A 232 -9.97 7.36 -4.83
CA LEU A 232 -9.33 7.72 -6.09
C LEU A 232 -8.85 6.49 -6.87
N SER A 233 -8.49 5.40 -6.21
CA SER A 233 -8.16 4.15 -6.90
C SER A 233 -9.38 3.54 -7.61
N VAL A 234 -10.58 3.64 -7.02
CA VAL A 234 -11.85 3.26 -7.68
C VAL A 234 -12.06 4.09 -8.94
N VAL A 235 -11.89 5.41 -8.84
CA VAL A 235 -12.04 6.32 -9.99
C VAL A 235 -11.02 5.99 -11.08
N SER A 236 -9.76 5.71 -10.71
CA SER A 236 -8.71 5.32 -11.66
C SER A 236 -9.08 4.04 -12.41
N MET A 237 -9.59 3.01 -11.73
CA MET A 237 -10.02 1.76 -12.37
C MET A 237 -11.23 1.98 -13.29
N ALA A 238 -12.18 2.82 -12.90
CA ALA A 238 -13.32 3.18 -13.77
C ALA A 238 -12.84 3.92 -15.04
N VAL A 239 -11.92 4.87 -14.91
CA VAL A 239 -11.33 5.57 -16.06
C VAL A 239 -10.56 4.59 -16.95
N ALA A 240 -9.77 3.68 -16.36
CA ALA A 240 -9.04 2.65 -17.11
C ALA A 240 -10.00 1.74 -17.90
N ALA A 241 -11.14 1.34 -17.32
CA ALA A 241 -12.17 0.55 -17.98
C ALA A 241 -12.79 1.32 -19.17
N LEU A 242 -13.12 2.60 -18.98
CA LEU A 242 -13.70 3.43 -20.04
C LEU A 242 -12.73 3.65 -21.21
N VAL A 243 -11.44 3.89 -20.90
CA VAL A 243 -10.39 4.03 -21.91
C VAL A 243 -10.19 2.71 -22.66
N GLU A 244 -10.22 1.58 -21.97
CA GLU A 244 -10.11 0.27 -22.61
C GLU A 244 -11.31 -0.05 -23.50
N MET A 245 -12.52 0.24 -23.06
CA MET A 245 -13.75 0.12 -23.90
C MET A 245 -13.62 0.95 -25.17
N ARG A 246 -13.07 2.18 -25.08
CA ARG A 246 -12.83 3.01 -26.26
C ARG A 246 -11.78 2.38 -27.17
N ARG A 247 -10.67 1.87 -26.60
CA ARG A 247 -9.60 1.18 -27.35
C ARG A 247 -10.14 -0.02 -28.13
N LEU A 248 -10.92 -0.88 -27.48
CA LEU A 248 -11.55 -2.05 -28.11
C LEU A 248 -12.55 -1.65 -29.19
N ARG A 249 -13.30 -0.56 -28.99
CA ARG A 249 -14.23 -0.03 -30.00
C ARG A 249 -13.45 0.42 -31.25
N THR A 250 -12.39 1.20 -31.08
CA THR A 250 -11.51 1.64 -32.19
C THR A 250 -10.90 0.45 -32.93
N ALA A 251 -10.46 -0.60 -32.22
CA ALA A 251 -9.94 -1.81 -32.86
C ALA A 251 -10.99 -2.51 -33.75
N ARG A 252 -12.27 -2.57 -33.28
CA ARG A 252 -13.36 -3.17 -34.04
C ARG A 252 -13.76 -2.32 -35.24
N GLU A 253 -13.87 -1.01 -35.10
CA GLU A 253 -14.24 -0.07 -36.19
C GLU A 253 -13.23 -0.09 -37.32
N LEU A 254 -11.96 -0.31 -37.02
CA LEU A 254 -10.88 -0.36 -38.01
C LEU A 254 -10.57 -1.78 -38.52
N GLY A 255 -11.28 -2.80 -38.05
CA GLY A 255 -11.04 -4.20 -38.42
C GLY A 255 -9.68 -4.75 -37.94
N LEU A 256 -9.07 -4.16 -36.90
CA LEU A 256 -7.75 -4.54 -36.39
C LEU A 256 -7.84 -5.57 -35.25
N VAL A 257 -8.97 -6.21 -35.05
CA VAL A 257 -9.18 -7.21 -33.98
C VAL A 257 -8.19 -8.37 -34.12
N ASP A 258 -7.92 -8.81 -35.33
CA ASP A 258 -7.05 -9.96 -35.65
C ASP A 258 -5.60 -9.56 -36.03
N ALA A 259 -5.25 -8.31 -35.82
CA ALA A 259 -3.93 -7.75 -36.13
C ALA A 259 -3.20 -7.25 -34.86
N PRO A 260 -2.75 -8.15 -33.94
CA PRO A 260 -2.19 -7.76 -32.66
C PRO A 260 -0.87 -6.98 -32.75
N GLY A 261 -0.17 -7.08 -33.88
CA GLY A 261 1.11 -6.38 -34.13
C GLY A 261 0.96 -4.96 -34.65
N VAL A 262 -0.26 -4.51 -34.97
CA VAL A 262 -0.53 -3.18 -35.50
C VAL A 262 -0.93 -2.25 -34.36
N ALA A 263 -0.18 -1.14 -34.20
CA ALA A 263 -0.55 -0.13 -33.23
C ALA A 263 -1.88 0.53 -33.62
N LEU A 264 -2.79 0.65 -32.66
CA LEU A 264 -4.05 1.32 -32.87
C LEU A 264 -3.82 2.84 -33.05
N PRO A 265 -4.49 3.51 -34.00
CA PRO A 265 -4.36 4.96 -34.20
C PRO A 265 -5.12 5.74 -33.12
N MET A 266 -4.85 5.42 -31.88
CA MET A 266 -5.36 6.06 -30.69
C MET A 266 -4.17 6.58 -29.88
N SER A 267 -4.17 7.87 -29.60
CA SER A 267 -3.06 8.52 -28.89
C SER A 267 -2.91 7.97 -27.48
N LEU A 268 -1.66 7.74 -27.06
CA LEU A 268 -1.32 7.32 -25.70
C LEU A 268 -1.78 8.30 -24.60
N TRP A 269 -2.05 9.57 -24.95
CA TRP A 269 -2.54 10.58 -24.00
C TRP A 269 -3.89 10.23 -23.37
N TRP A 270 -4.65 9.31 -23.96
CA TRP A 270 -5.86 8.77 -23.37
C TRP A 270 -5.62 7.96 -22.08
N LEU A 271 -4.40 7.44 -21.91
CA LEU A 271 -4.02 6.71 -20.70
C LEU A 271 -3.58 7.64 -19.57
N VAL A 272 -3.13 8.86 -19.86
CA VAL A 272 -2.59 9.77 -18.85
C VAL A 272 -3.54 10.05 -17.70
N PRO A 273 -4.85 10.27 -17.90
CA PRO A 273 -5.78 10.49 -16.79
C PRO A 273 -5.79 9.35 -15.75
N GLN A 274 -5.76 8.07 -16.20
CA GLN A 274 -5.75 6.93 -15.25
C GLN A 274 -4.44 6.87 -14.45
N TYR A 275 -3.29 7.19 -15.07
CA TYR A 275 -2.00 7.25 -14.38
C TYR A 275 -1.93 8.41 -13.37
N VAL A 276 -2.44 9.58 -13.74
CA VAL A 276 -2.45 10.76 -12.87
C VAL A 276 -3.35 10.54 -11.66
N ILE A 277 -4.59 10.08 -11.87
CA ILE A 277 -5.52 9.80 -10.77
C ILE A 277 -4.94 8.73 -9.84
N PHE A 278 -4.32 7.69 -10.42
CA PHE A 278 -3.67 6.65 -9.65
C PHE A 278 -2.47 7.19 -8.86
N GLY A 279 -1.65 8.07 -9.44
CA GLY A 279 -0.51 8.70 -8.75
C GLY A 279 -0.93 9.52 -7.54
N VAL A 280 -2.05 10.28 -7.63
CA VAL A 280 -2.62 10.99 -6.46
C VAL A 280 -3.13 10.00 -5.42
N SER A 281 -3.85 8.96 -5.86
CA SER A 281 -4.31 7.85 -4.99
C SER A 281 -3.14 7.22 -4.24
N GLU A 282 -2.06 6.92 -4.93
CA GLU A 282 -0.84 6.30 -4.39
C GLU A 282 -0.18 7.21 -3.36
N ALA A 283 0.03 8.50 -3.66
CA ALA A 283 0.61 9.46 -2.72
C ALA A 283 -0.16 9.56 -1.41
N LEU A 284 -1.49 9.52 -1.49
CA LEU A 284 -2.35 9.60 -0.30
C LEU A 284 -2.36 8.28 0.48
N THR A 285 -2.50 7.16 -0.20
CA THR A 285 -2.64 5.85 0.45
C THR A 285 -1.32 5.35 1.00
N MET A 286 -0.23 5.36 0.20
CA MET A 286 1.07 4.81 0.61
C MET A 286 1.64 5.54 1.82
N VAL A 287 1.67 6.88 1.75
CA VAL A 287 2.18 7.68 2.87
C VAL A 287 1.25 7.58 4.08
N GLY A 288 -0.08 7.58 3.85
CA GLY A 288 -1.06 7.42 4.93
C GLY A 288 -0.94 6.08 5.65
N LEU A 289 -0.79 4.97 4.91
CA LEU A 289 -0.59 3.64 5.47
C LEU A 289 0.73 3.52 6.23
N GLN A 290 1.82 4.04 5.65
CA GLN A 290 3.13 4.00 6.29
C GLN A 290 3.12 4.78 7.61
N GLU A 291 2.56 5.99 7.62
CA GLU A 291 2.39 6.80 8.82
C GLU A 291 1.50 6.08 9.84
N PHE A 292 0.38 5.51 9.42
CA PHE A 292 -0.56 4.80 10.27
C PHE A 292 0.08 3.59 10.95
N PHE A 293 0.71 2.69 10.20
CA PHE A 293 1.35 1.50 10.74
C PHE A 293 2.62 1.79 11.55
N TYR A 294 3.25 2.96 11.36
CA TYR A 294 4.37 3.40 12.16
C TYR A 294 3.95 4.01 13.50
N ASP A 295 2.91 4.86 13.49
CA ASP A 295 2.52 5.66 14.65
C ASP A 295 1.57 4.91 15.60
N GLN A 296 0.74 3.98 15.07
CA GLN A 296 -0.27 3.28 15.87
C GLN A 296 0.27 2.03 16.58
N VAL A 297 1.50 1.64 16.29
CA VAL A 297 2.20 0.52 16.92
C VAL A 297 3.01 1.03 18.12
N PRO A 298 3.18 0.23 19.21
CA PRO A 298 4.10 0.55 20.30
C PRO A 298 5.51 0.82 19.82
N ASP A 299 6.25 1.68 20.53
CA ASP A 299 7.57 2.15 20.11
C ASP A 299 8.59 1.03 19.85
N GLY A 300 8.54 -0.04 20.66
CA GLY A 300 9.36 -1.24 20.50
C GLY A 300 9.01 -2.09 19.25
N LEU A 301 7.81 -1.91 18.68
CA LEU A 301 7.30 -2.72 17.57
C LEU A 301 7.19 -1.96 16.24
N ARG A 302 7.75 -0.75 16.13
CA ARG A 302 7.67 0.08 14.91
C ARG A 302 8.20 -0.63 13.66
N SER A 303 9.24 -1.45 13.79
CA SER A 303 9.75 -2.25 12.68
C SER A 303 8.75 -3.30 12.20
N VAL A 304 7.98 -3.89 13.14
CA VAL A 304 6.91 -4.85 12.83
C VAL A 304 5.72 -4.13 12.17
N GLY A 305 5.38 -2.93 12.64
CA GLY A 305 4.38 -2.08 11.97
C GLY A 305 4.72 -1.80 10.51
N LEU A 306 5.98 -1.44 10.23
CA LEU A 306 6.46 -1.26 8.85
C LEU A 306 6.46 -2.57 8.05
N ALA A 307 6.76 -3.71 8.67
CA ALA A 307 6.68 -5.01 8.02
C ALA A 307 5.21 -5.36 7.66
N LEU A 308 4.25 -5.08 8.54
CA LEU A 308 2.81 -5.22 8.25
C LEU A 308 2.39 -4.33 7.08
N TYR A 309 2.83 -3.07 7.05
CA TYR A 309 2.59 -2.17 5.93
C TYR A 309 3.13 -2.76 4.61
N MET A 310 4.39 -3.22 4.57
CA MET A 310 4.99 -3.81 3.37
C MET A 310 4.28 -5.11 2.95
N SER A 311 3.81 -5.91 3.91
CA SER A 311 3.10 -7.17 3.64
C SER A 311 1.79 -6.95 2.88
N ILE A 312 1.13 -5.78 3.00
CA ILE A 312 -0.07 -5.43 2.22
C ILE A 312 0.20 -5.57 0.72
N PHE A 313 1.30 -5.00 0.24
CA PHE A 313 1.64 -4.99 -1.18
C PHE A 313 2.14 -6.35 -1.67
N GLY A 314 2.91 -7.07 -0.86
CA GLY A 314 3.35 -8.43 -1.18
C GLY A 314 2.17 -9.40 -1.32
N ILE A 315 1.28 -9.43 -0.33
CA ILE A 315 0.08 -10.27 -0.34
C ILE A 315 -0.89 -9.81 -1.42
N GLY A 316 -1.07 -8.48 -1.60
CA GLY A 316 -1.90 -7.92 -2.66
C GLY A 316 -1.45 -8.34 -4.06
N SER A 317 -0.14 -8.37 -4.33
CA SER A 317 0.40 -8.86 -5.60
C SER A 317 0.14 -10.36 -5.82
N LEU A 318 0.24 -11.18 -4.76
CA LEU A 318 -0.13 -12.61 -4.83
C LEU A 318 -1.63 -12.78 -5.08
N LEU A 319 -2.48 -12.02 -4.41
CA LEU A 319 -3.93 -12.03 -4.63
C LEU A 319 -4.29 -11.58 -6.05
N SER A 320 -3.62 -10.57 -6.58
CA SER A 320 -3.78 -10.13 -7.97
C SER A 320 -3.44 -11.25 -8.95
N SER A 321 -2.31 -11.91 -8.77
CA SER A 321 -1.88 -13.03 -9.61
C SER A 321 -2.84 -14.22 -9.52
N PHE A 322 -3.33 -14.55 -8.33
CA PHE A 322 -4.32 -15.57 -8.10
C PHE A 322 -5.65 -15.24 -8.79
N LEU A 323 -6.13 -14.00 -8.65
CA LEU A 323 -7.36 -13.51 -9.28
C LEU A 323 -7.27 -13.62 -10.80
N ILE A 324 -6.19 -13.13 -11.40
CA ILE A 324 -5.93 -13.20 -12.84
C ILE A 324 -5.94 -14.67 -13.30
N SER A 325 -5.19 -15.55 -12.63
CA SER A 325 -5.11 -16.97 -12.98
C SER A 325 -6.47 -17.67 -12.88
N THR A 326 -7.28 -17.30 -11.89
CA THR A 326 -8.61 -17.88 -11.71
C THR A 326 -9.57 -17.43 -12.81
N ILE A 327 -9.59 -16.12 -13.12
CA ILE A 327 -10.41 -15.56 -14.21
C ILE A 327 -10.00 -16.18 -15.54
N ASP A 328 -8.70 -16.28 -15.81
CA ASP A 328 -8.17 -16.84 -17.05
C ASP A 328 -8.65 -18.30 -17.24
N ARG A 329 -8.49 -19.15 -16.24
CA ARG A 329 -8.97 -20.54 -16.29
C ARG A 329 -10.47 -20.67 -16.55
N VAL A 330 -11.28 -19.80 -15.92
CA VAL A 330 -12.74 -19.84 -16.07
C VAL A 330 -13.15 -19.34 -17.45
N THR A 331 -12.46 -18.32 -17.99
CA THR A 331 -12.81 -17.71 -19.28
C THR A 331 -12.31 -18.50 -20.46
N VAL A 332 -11.10 -19.09 -20.40
CA VAL A 332 -10.58 -20.02 -21.41
C VAL A 332 -11.54 -21.22 -21.60
N GLY A 333 -12.08 -21.76 -20.52
CA GLY A 333 -13.07 -22.85 -20.59
C GLY A 333 -14.39 -22.48 -21.28
N ARG A 334 -14.67 -21.19 -21.50
CA ARG A 334 -15.87 -20.66 -22.17
C ARG A 334 -15.61 -20.15 -23.59
N GLY A 335 -14.37 -20.26 -24.09
CA GLY A 335 -14.00 -19.98 -25.49
C GLY A 335 -13.06 -18.80 -25.70
N GLU A 336 -13.08 -17.75 -24.91
CA GLU A 336 -12.18 -16.60 -25.03
C GLU A 336 -11.67 -16.14 -23.67
N SER A 337 -10.34 -16.12 -23.50
CA SER A 337 -9.72 -15.58 -22.28
C SER A 337 -9.85 -14.06 -22.21
N TRP A 338 -10.14 -13.53 -21.01
CA TRP A 338 -10.07 -12.09 -20.76
C TRP A 338 -8.63 -11.54 -20.87
N PHE A 339 -7.64 -12.41 -20.78
CA PHE A 339 -6.22 -12.07 -20.80
C PHE A 339 -5.49 -12.64 -22.00
N SER A 340 -6.19 -12.78 -23.14
CA SER A 340 -5.59 -13.24 -24.38
C SER A 340 -4.31 -12.48 -24.72
N ASP A 341 -3.35 -13.17 -25.39
CA ASP A 341 -2.13 -12.54 -25.90
C ASP A 341 -2.45 -11.42 -26.90
N ASN A 342 -3.50 -11.62 -27.71
CA ASN A 342 -4.08 -10.58 -28.52
C ASN A 342 -5.00 -9.68 -27.67
N LEU A 343 -4.49 -8.53 -27.23
CA LEU A 343 -5.24 -7.56 -26.42
C LEU A 343 -6.49 -7.01 -27.13
N ASN A 344 -6.58 -7.08 -28.45
CA ASN A 344 -7.76 -6.62 -29.19
C ASN A 344 -8.92 -7.60 -29.11
N ARG A 345 -8.66 -8.87 -28.71
CA ARG A 345 -9.67 -9.89 -28.38
C ARG A 345 -9.87 -10.04 -26.88
N ALA A 346 -8.93 -9.55 -26.06
CA ALA A 346 -8.99 -9.59 -24.61
C ALA A 346 -10.10 -8.69 -24.08
N HIS A 347 -10.57 -8.97 -22.85
CA HIS A 347 -11.58 -8.20 -22.16
C HIS A 347 -11.05 -7.56 -20.88
N LEU A 348 -9.97 -6.73 -21.03
CA LEU A 348 -9.41 -5.98 -19.91
C LEU A 348 -10.39 -4.95 -19.34
N ASP A 349 -11.34 -4.47 -20.14
CA ASP A 349 -12.42 -3.60 -19.70
C ASP A 349 -13.26 -4.27 -18.60
N TYR A 350 -13.64 -5.54 -18.76
CA TYR A 350 -14.37 -6.30 -17.72
C TYR A 350 -13.53 -6.49 -16.47
N PHE A 351 -12.24 -6.76 -16.63
CA PHE A 351 -11.33 -6.88 -15.49
C PHE A 351 -11.19 -5.56 -14.71
N TYR A 352 -11.06 -4.43 -15.38
CA TYR A 352 -11.00 -3.13 -14.71
C TYR A 352 -12.31 -2.78 -14.01
N TRP A 353 -13.47 -3.09 -14.60
CA TRP A 353 -14.76 -2.94 -13.93
C TRP A 353 -14.90 -3.84 -12.71
N LEU A 354 -14.42 -5.08 -12.80
CA LEU A 354 -14.39 -6.01 -11.66
C LEU A 354 -13.53 -5.45 -10.52
N LEU A 355 -12.34 -4.93 -10.84
CA LEU A 355 -11.47 -4.31 -9.85
C LEU A 355 -12.09 -3.05 -9.25
N ALA A 356 -12.75 -2.22 -10.05
CA ALA A 356 -13.48 -1.06 -9.54
C ALA A 356 -14.59 -1.50 -8.55
N GLY A 357 -15.35 -2.55 -8.87
CA GLY A 357 -16.36 -3.10 -7.98
C GLY A 357 -15.78 -3.64 -6.67
N PHE A 358 -14.69 -4.41 -6.73
CA PHE A 358 -14.00 -4.89 -5.54
C PHE A 358 -13.43 -3.74 -4.70
N SER A 359 -12.92 -2.69 -5.36
CA SER A 359 -12.40 -1.51 -4.67
C SER A 359 -13.49 -0.73 -3.95
N VAL A 360 -14.71 -0.63 -4.52
CA VAL A 360 -15.87 -0.06 -3.82
C VAL A 360 -16.19 -0.89 -2.58
N GLY A 361 -16.30 -2.21 -2.72
CA GLY A 361 -16.54 -3.11 -1.58
C GLY A 361 -15.46 -2.96 -0.50
N GLY A 362 -14.17 -2.95 -0.91
CA GLY A 362 -13.05 -2.72 0.00
C GLY A 362 -13.09 -1.37 0.70
N LEU A 363 -13.47 -0.31 -0.01
CA LEU A 363 -13.63 1.02 0.57
C LEU A 363 -14.75 1.05 1.62
N VAL A 364 -15.88 0.41 1.36
CA VAL A 364 -16.99 0.31 2.34
C VAL A 364 -16.53 -0.43 3.61
N VAL A 365 -15.86 -1.56 3.45
CA VAL A 365 -15.30 -2.33 4.57
C VAL A 365 -14.27 -1.49 5.33
N TYR A 366 -13.38 -0.80 4.59
CA TYR A 366 -12.38 0.10 5.18
C TYR A 366 -13.05 1.21 6.01
N LEU A 367 -14.06 1.90 5.46
CA LEU A 367 -14.76 2.99 6.15
C LEU A 367 -15.45 2.50 7.43
N TYR A 368 -16.04 1.30 7.39
CA TYR A 368 -16.66 0.68 8.56
C TYR A 368 -15.64 0.49 9.70
N PHE A 369 -14.47 -0.09 9.40
CA PHE A 369 -13.42 -0.28 10.40
C PHE A 369 -12.75 1.03 10.81
N ALA A 370 -12.54 1.96 9.88
CA ALA A 370 -11.93 3.25 10.16
C ALA A 370 -12.78 4.13 11.09
N GLN A 371 -14.12 4.07 10.99
CA GLN A 371 -15.03 4.78 11.91
C GLN A 371 -15.01 4.20 13.32
N SER A 372 -14.79 2.90 13.44
CA SER A 372 -14.72 2.20 14.73
C SER A 372 -13.33 2.25 15.38
N TYR A 373 -12.34 2.79 14.67
CA TYR A 373 -10.95 2.80 15.13
C TYR A 373 -10.70 3.98 16.09
N LEU A 374 -10.21 3.65 17.28
CA LEU A 374 -9.78 4.62 18.29
C LEU A 374 -8.26 4.84 18.17
N TYR A 375 -7.87 6.07 17.82
CA TYR A 375 -6.45 6.42 17.75
C TYR A 375 -5.75 6.30 19.11
N LYS A 376 -4.51 5.81 19.08
CA LYS A 376 -3.60 5.94 20.21
C LYS A 376 -3.39 7.45 20.46
N LYS A 377 -3.75 7.94 21.65
CA LYS A 377 -3.45 9.31 22.02
C LYS A 377 -1.94 9.44 22.23
N THR A 378 -1.29 10.21 21.37
CA THR A 378 0.11 10.63 21.54
C THR A 378 0.22 11.70 22.62
#